data_8216d27bfc6240503c96fc298f9379b3
#
_entry.id   8216d27bfc6240503c96fc298f9379b3
#
_cell.length_a   1.000
_cell.length_b   1.000
_cell.length_c   1.000
_cell.angle_alpha   90.00
_cell.angle_beta   90.00
_cell.angle_gamma   90.00
#
_symmetry.space_group_name_H-M   'P 1'
#
loop_
_entity.id
_entity.type
_entity.pdbx_description
1 polymer ?
#
loop_
_entity_poly.entity_id
_entity_poly.type
_entity_poly.pdbx_seq_one_letter_code
_entity_poly.pdbx_strand_id
1 'polypeptide(L)'
;MTSNKRKKQIPSGPCKVKSLKSLRRLLKRHGVNYADWGAGYTKTPQELMKETRLGESLFLIKRGKLRRQARHSQAAITCLVDGVLYTLVEDRQVFANGTVRYRQSGRSVSEKIQSGESSKAAMIRGIQEELGLTDYTGAGLVREIRRPRKRSSDSAESYPGLAVDHIEFQFTWAMPIMYFCADGYVEVKKRKTTYFIWKVA
;
A
#
# COMPACT_ATOMS: atom_id res chain seq x y z
N MET A 1 13.19 -8.07 -53.35
CA MET A 1 11.94 -7.82 -52.62
C MET A 1 12.19 -7.92 -51.13
N THR A 2 12.44 -6.78 -50.45
CA THR A 2 12.75 -6.73 -49.03
C THR A 2 11.44 -6.58 -48.27
N SER A 3 11.05 -7.63 -47.54
CA SER A 3 9.85 -7.67 -46.68
C SER A 3 10.02 -6.72 -45.48
N ASN A 4 9.36 -5.59 -45.53
CA ASN A 4 9.33 -4.59 -44.47
C ASN A 4 8.44 -5.12 -43.34
N LYS A 5 9.00 -5.92 -42.40
CA LYS A 5 8.31 -6.34 -41.18
C LYS A 5 8.01 -5.09 -40.35
N ARG A 6 6.79 -4.57 -40.41
CA ARG A 6 6.28 -3.55 -39.49
C ARG A 6 6.55 -4.01 -38.07
N LYS A 7 7.48 -3.36 -37.36
CA LYS A 7 7.66 -3.53 -35.91
C LYS A 7 6.34 -3.17 -35.28
N LYS A 8 5.60 -4.18 -34.73
CA LYS A 8 4.40 -3.95 -33.94
C LYS A 8 4.79 -2.97 -32.84
N GLN A 9 4.22 -1.77 -32.89
CA GLN A 9 4.38 -0.77 -31.85
C GLN A 9 3.87 -1.38 -30.54
N ILE A 10 4.76 -1.56 -29.57
CA ILE A 10 4.40 -2.10 -28.24
C ILE A 10 3.57 -1.02 -27.56
N PRO A 11 2.29 -1.28 -27.24
CA PRO A 11 1.45 -0.29 -26.58
C PRO A 11 2.10 0.15 -25.26
N SER A 12 2.20 1.45 -25.03
CA SER A 12 2.62 2.02 -23.77
C SER A 12 1.55 2.99 -23.29
N GLY A 13 1.18 2.92 -21.99
CA GLY A 13 0.19 3.83 -21.40
C GLY A 13 -0.75 3.15 -20.40
N PRO A 14 -1.72 3.92 -19.88
CA PRO A 14 -2.68 3.42 -18.89
C PRO A 14 -3.67 2.43 -19.50
N CYS A 15 -3.96 1.36 -18.76
CA CYS A 15 -4.95 0.36 -19.13
C CYS A 15 -6.21 0.56 -18.30
N LYS A 16 -7.34 0.81 -18.97
CA LYS A 16 -8.64 0.89 -18.29
C LYS A 16 -9.18 -0.52 -18.01
N VAL A 17 -9.43 -0.82 -16.73
CA VAL A 17 -10.01 -2.07 -16.27
C VAL A 17 -11.38 -1.78 -15.66
N LYS A 18 -12.46 -2.26 -16.29
CA LYS A 18 -13.84 -1.93 -15.88
C LYS A 18 -14.52 -3.05 -15.08
N SER A 19 -14.04 -4.28 -15.18
CA SER A 19 -14.67 -5.45 -14.57
C SER A 19 -13.65 -6.51 -14.19
N LEU A 20 -14.02 -7.42 -13.29
CA LEU A 20 -13.18 -8.57 -12.92
C LEU A 20 -12.83 -9.45 -14.13
N LYS A 21 -13.77 -9.62 -15.08
CA LYS A 21 -13.53 -10.35 -16.33
C LYS A 21 -12.46 -9.68 -17.19
N SER A 22 -12.51 -8.34 -17.30
CA SER A 22 -11.48 -7.58 -18.04
C SER A 22 -10.12 -7.58 -17.34
N LEU A 23 -10.10 -7.54 -16.00
CA LEU A 23 -8.89 -7.68 -15.21
C LEU A 23 -8.22 -9.04 -15.43
N ARG A 24 -8.95 -10.12 -15.26
CA ARG A 24 -8.44 -11.49 -15.48
C ARG A 24 -7.89 -11.68 -16.90
N ARG A 25 -8.58 -11.14 -17.92
CA ARG A 25 -8.11 -11.17 -19.30
C ARG A 25 -6.81 -10.39 -19.48
N LEU A 26 -6.67 -9.22 -18.84
CA LEU A 26 -5.46 -8.40 -18.88
C LEU A 26 -4.28 -9.15 -18.24
N LEU A 27 -4.47 -9.70 -17.05
CA LEU A 27 -3.45 -10.49 -16.33
C LEU A 27 -2.97 -11.67 -17.18
N LYS A 28 -3.91 -12.49 -17.71
CA LYS A 28 -3.59 -13.65 -18.56
C LYS A 28 -2.85 -13.25 -19.84
N ARG A 29 -3.25 -12.16 -20.49
CA ARG A 29 -2.61 -11.66 -21.72
C ARG A 29 -1.13 -11.29 -21.50
N HIS A 30 -0.79 -10.85 -20.29
CA HIS A 30 0.56 -10.46 -19.91
C HIS A 30 1.31 -11.53 -19.11
N GLY A 31 0.84 -12.78 -19.11
CA GLY A 31 1.53 -13.92 -18.51
C GLY A 31 1.53 -13.90 -16.97
N VAL A 32 0.66 -13.12 -16.33
CA VAL A 32 0.54 -13.11 -14.86
C VAL A 32 -0.29 -14.31 -14.43
N ASN A 33 0.36 -15.26 -13.74
CA ASN A 33 -0.35 -16.37 -13.10
C ASN A 33 -0.97 -15.87 -11.78
N TYR A 34 -2.28 -15.97 -11.65
CA TYR A 34 -3.04 -15.57 -10.46
C TYR A 34 -3.83 -16.74 -9.85
N ALA A 35 -3.51 -17.98 -10.21
CA ALA A 35 -4.22 -19.17 -9.70
C ALA A 35 -4.11 -19.28 -8.18
N ASP A 36 -2.93 -18.99 -7.63
CA ASP A 36 -2.63 -19.10 -6.20
C ASP A 36 -2.92 -17.81 -5.40
N TRP A 37 -3.51 -16.80 -6.06
CA TRP A 37 -3.85 -15.58 -5.37
C TRP A 37 -5.03 -15.80 -4.41
N GLY A 38 -4.89 -15.30 -3.18
CA GLY A 38 -5.82 -15.51 -2.07
C GLY A 38 -5.35 -16.57 -1.08
N ALA A 39 -4.29 -17.31 -1.39
CA ALA A 39 -3.64 -18.20 -0.44
C ALA A 39 -2.69 -17.44 0.50
N GLY A 40 -2.58 -17.89 1.76
CA GLY A 40 -1.75 -17.27 2.77
C GLY A 40 -2.10 -15.79 3.00
N TYR A 41 -1.13 -14.90 2.83
CA TYR A 41 -1.30 -13.45 2.95
C TYR A 41 -1.53 -12.75 1.60
N THR A 42 -1.57 -13.48 0.49
CA THR A 42 -1.80 -12.90 -0.84
C THR A 42 -3.25 -12.47 -1.01
N LYS A 43 -3.47 -11.49 -1.87
CA LYS A 43 -4.80 -10.96 -2.18
C LYS A 43 -5.39 -11.61 -3.42
N THR A 44 -6.70 -11.63 -3.50
CA THR A 44 -7.47 -12.17 -4.62
C THR A 44 -7.56 -11.19 -5.81
N PRO A 45 -7.91 -11.66 -7.02
CA PRO A 45 -8.23 -10.77 -8.14
C PRO A 45 -9.42 -9.84 -7.84
N GLN A 46 -10.37 -10.26 -6.99
CA GLN A 46 -11.51 -9.45 -6.55
C GLN A 46 -11.06 -8.25 -5.71
N GLU A 47 -10.10 -8.46 -4.80
CA GLU A 47 -9.51 -7.37 -4.01
C GLU A 47 -8.72 -6.41 -4.90
N LEU A 48 -7.96 -6.91 -5.87
CA LEU A 48 -7.28 -6.05 -6.85
C LEU A 48 -8.28 -5.23 -7.67
N MET A 49 -9.43 -5.82 -8.04
CA MET A 49 -10.49 -5.10 -8.75
C MET A 49 -11.10 -4.01 -7.85
N LYS A 50 -11.29 -4.27 -6.54
CA LYS A 50 -11.75 -3.25 -5.57
C LYS A 50 -10.74 -2.11 -5.48
N GLU A 51 -9.45 -2.40 -5.32
CA GLU A 51 -8.37 -1.40 -5.30
C GLU A 51 -8.36 -0.55 -6.60
N THR A 52 -8.62 -1.19 -7.74
CA THR A 52 -8.68 -0.48 -9.03
C THR A 52 -9.87 0.47 -9.11
N ARG A 53 -11.03 0.08 -8.60
CA ARG A 53 -12.23 0.93 -8.55
C ARG A 53 -12.06 2.13 -7.62
N LEU A 54 -11.35 1.95 -6.51
CA LEU A 54 -11.00 3.03 -5.58
C LEU A 54 -9.88 3.94 -6.09
N GLY A 55 -9.21 3.56 -7.19
CA GLY A 55 -8.06 4.29 -7.73
C GLY A 55 -6.75 4.05 -6.97
N GLU A 56 -6.74 3.12 -6.01
CA GLU A 56 -5.56 2.71 -5.25
C GLU A 56 -4.55 1.91 -6.11
N SER A 57 -5.02 1.34 -7.21
CA SER A 57 -4.22 0.57 -8.16
C SER A 57 -4.55 0.96 -9.58
N LEU A 58 -3.55 1.39 -10.34
CA LEU A 58 -3.64 1.69 -11.77
C LEU A 58 -2.80 0.70 -12.56
N PHE A 59 -3.22 0.39 -13.79
CA PHE A 59 -2.45 -0.48 -14.68
C PHE A 59 -1.81 0.32 -15.79
N LEU A 60 -0.53 0.05 -16.02
CA LEU A 60 0.29 0.65 -17.07
C LEU A 60 0.99 -0.43 -17.88
N ILE A 61 1.11 -0.23 -19.18
CA ILE A 61 2.05 -1.02 -19.98
C ILE A 61 3.31 -0.19 -20.17
N LYS A 62 4.44 -0.70 -19.68
CA LYS A 62 5.76 -0.09 -19.84
C LYS A 62 6.68 -1.09 -20.53
N ARG A 63 7.22 -0.71 -21.69
CA ARG A 63 8.13 -1.58 -22.49
C ARG A 63 7.54 -2.98 -22.72
N GLY A 64 6.22 -3.06 -23.00
CA GLY A 64 5.50 -4.31 -23.25
C GLY A 64 5.12 -5.11 -22.00
N LYS A 65 5.58 -4.74 -20.80
CA LYS A 65 5.26 -5.41 -19.54
C LYS A 65 4.10 -4.71 -18.85
N LEU A 66 3.16 -5.49 -18.31
CA LEU A 66 2.09 -5.00 -17.43
C LEU A 66 2.69 -4.67 -16.07
N ARG A 67 2.39 -3.47 -15.59
CA ARG A 67 2.78 -3.02 -14.26
C ARG A 67 1.58 -2.44 -13.52
N ARG A 68 1.48 -2.72 -12.24
CA ARG A 68 0.56 -2.06 -11.33
C ARG A 68 1.26 -0.83 -10.75
N GLN A 69 0.63 0.34 -10.80
CA GLN A 69 1.07 1.51 -10.06
C GLN A 69 0.23 1.63 -8.81
N ALA A 70 0.88 1.76 -7.65
CA ALA A 70 0.24 1.97 -6.36
C ALA A 70 0.83 3.22 -5.70
N ARG A 71 -0.05 4.11 -5.22
CA ARG A 71 0.32 5.32 -4.49
C ARG A 71 0.06 5.09 -3.01
N HIS A 72 1.03 5.42 -2.17
CA HIS A 72 0.94 5.23 -0.72
C HIS A 72 1.34 6.48 0.02
N SER A 73 0.64 6.78 1.10
CA SER A 73 1.10 7.65 2.17
C SER A 73 1.61 6.79 3.32
N GLN A 74 2.72 7.18 3.93
CA GLN A 74 3.37 6.43 5.00
C GLN A 74 3.81 7.43 6.07
N ALA A 75 3.58 7.12 7.34
CA ALA A 75 4.02 7.94 8.45
C ALA A 75 5.00 7.18 9.35
N ALA A 76 6.04 7.88 9.80
CA ALA A 76 6.78 7.54 11.00
C ALA A 76 6.13 8.33 12.16
N ILE A 77 5.70 7.62 13.20
CA ILE A 77 5.01 8.20 14.35
C ILE A 77 5.89 8.02 15.57
N THR A 78 6.20 9.13 16.23
CA THR A 78 6.99 9.14 17.46
C THR A 78 6.18 9.77 18.59
N CYS A 79 6.48 9.41 19.84
CA CYS A 79 5.94 10.04 21.02
C CYS A 79 7.03 10.18 22.08
N LEU A 80 7.11 11.35 22.72
CA LEU A 80 7.98 11.60 23.85
C LEU A 80 7.19 11.35 25.16
N VAL A 81 7.63 10.38 25.95
CA VAL A 81 7.01 10.02 27.25
C VAL A 81 8.09 9.99 28.30
N ASP A 82 7.94 10.79 29.35
CA ASP A 82 8.87 10.89 30.48
C ASP A 82 10.36 11.05 30.03
N GLY A 83 10.57 11.86 28.99
CA GLY A 83 11.91 12.12 28.44
C GLY A 83 12.46 11.03 27.52
N VAL A 84 11.73 9.92 27.32
CA VAL A 84 12.10 8.83 26.41
C VAL A 84 11.34 8.97 25.09
N LEU A 85 12.06 8.96 23.99
CA LEU A 85 11.46 8.97 22.65
C LEU A 85 11.09 7.55 22.23
N TYR A 86 9.83 7.34 21.89
CA TYR A 86 9.32 6.08 21.35
C TYR A 86 8.93 6.24 19.89
N THR A 87 9.13 5.16 19.10
CA THR A 87 8.64 5.05 17.73
C THR A 87 7.59 3.95 17.64
N LEU A 88 6.42 4.27 17.09
CA LEU A 88 5.39 3.28 16.81
C LEU A 88 5.80 2.46 15.58
N VAL A 89 5.72 1.14 15.68
CA VAL A 89 6.03 0.22 14.57
C VAL A 89 4.94 -0.82 14.39
N GLU A 90 4.65 -1.18 13.14
CA GLU A 90 3.85 -2.36 12.85
C GLU A 90 4.67 -3.61 13.22
N ASP A 91 4.27 -4.32 14.28
CA ASP A 91 4.94 -5.52 14.77
C ASP A 91 4.59 -6.72 13.91
N ARG A 92 3.31 -7.05 13.84
CA ARG A 92 2.83 -8.21 13.09
C ARG A 92 1.43 -8.04 12.56
N GLN A 93 1.12 -8.85 11.55
CA GLN A 93 -0.22 -9.06 11.04
C GLN A 93 -0.61 -10.51 11.23
N VAL A 94 -1.75 -10.78 11.84
CA VAL A 94 -2.35 -12.10 11.99
C VAL A 94 -3.53 -12.20 11.03
N PHE A 95 -3.46 -13.12 10.07
CA PHE A 95 -4.50 -13.31 9.07
C PHE A 95 -5.58 -14.28 9.58
N ALA A 96 -6.79 -14.18 9.06
CA ALA A 96 -7.92 -15.04 9.45
C ALA A 96 -7.68 -16.55 9.25
N ASN A 97 -6.73 -16.91 8.40
CA ASN A 97 -6.27 -18.30 8.19
C ASN A 97 -5.14 -18.74 9.14
N GLY A 98 -4.84 -17.96 10.18
CA GLY A 98 -3.77 -18.25 11.14
C GLY A 98 -2.36 -17.86 10.70
N THR A 99 -2.15 -17.43 9.45
CA THR A 99 -0.83 -16.98 8.98
C THR A 99 -0.40 -15.72 9.73
N VAL A 100 0.82 -15.70 10.25
CA VAL A 100 1.43 -14.51 10.88
C VAL A 100 2.51 -13.95 9.96
N ARG A 101 2.49 -12.64 9.76
CA ARG A 101 3.51 -11.91 9.03
C ARG A 101 4.10 -10.82 9.89
N TYR A 102 5.39 -10.91 10.17
CA TYR A 102 6.15 -9.85 10.85
C TYR A 102 6.61 -8.82 9.83
N ARG A 103 6.49 -7.55 10.17
CA ARG A 103 6.96 -6.43 9.35
C ARG A 103 7.99 -5.61 10.11
N GLN A 104 9.19 -5.54 9.55
CA GLN A 104 10.26 -4.66 10.07
C GLN A 104 10.39 -3.41 9.18
N SER A 105 9.28 -2.74 8.90
CA SER A 105 9.30 -1.65 7.92
C SER A 105 9.86 -0.33 8.46
N GLY A 106 10.06 -0.20 9.77
CA GLY A 106 10.47 1.06 10.42
C GLY A 106 9.45 2.18 10.27
N ARG A 107 8.22 1.86 9.80
CA ARG A 107 7.12 2.82 9.59
C ARG A 107 5.91 2.37 10.39
N SER A 108 5.19 3.36 10.91
CA SER A 108 4.02 3.11 11.74
C SER A 108 2.81 2.77 10.88
N VAL A 109 2.32 3.71 10.09
CA VAL A 109 1.08 3.60 9.31
C VAL A 109 1.39 3.72 7.82
N SER A 110 0.72 2.90 7.00
CA SER A 110 0.85 2.95 5.54
C SER A 110 -0.49 2.78 4.86
N GLU A 111 -0.99 3.83 4.23
CA GLU A 111 -2.30 3.84 3.60
C GLU A 111 -2.22 4.12 2.10
N LYS A 112 -3.08 3.48 1.30
CA LYS A 112 -3.16 3.72 -0.14
C LYS A 112 -3.95 4.98 -0.42
N ILE A 113 -3.47 5.75 -1.40
CA ILE A 113 -4.13 6.98 -1.84
C ILE A 113 -5.22 6.61 -2.85
N GLN A 114 -6.45 7.01 -2.58
CA GLN A 114 -7.60 6.80 -3.45
C GLN A 114 -7.67 7.84 -4.58
N SER A 115 -8.57 7.63 -5.55
CA SER A 115 -8.80 8.59 -6.62
C SER A 115 -9.35 9.89 -6.07
N GLY A 116 -8.75 11.03 -6.47
CA GLY A 116 -9.15 12.37 -6.00
C GLY A 116 -8.64 12.72 -4.60
N GLU A 117 -8.04 11.77 -3.86
CA GLU A 117 -7.53 11.99 -2.52
C GLU A 117 -6.10 12.57 -2.55
N SER A 118 -5.81 13.53 -1.66
CA SER A 118 -4.46 14.02 -1.45
C SER A 118 -3.65 13.03 -0.59
N SER A 119 -2.31 13.06 -0.69
CA SER A 119 -1.47 12.21 0.15
C SER A 119 -1.63 12.51 1.64
N LYS A 120 -1.90 13.77 2.02
CA LYS A 120 -2.16 14.15 3.41
C LYS A 120 -3.50 13.61 3.90
N ALA A 121 -4.56 13.71 3.10
CA ALA A 121 -5.88 13.17 3.45
C ALA A 121 -5.85 11.64 3.62
N ALA A 122 -5.15 10.92 2.71
CA ALA A 122 -4.95 9.49 2.84
C ALA A 122 -4.20 9.13 4.13
N MET A 123 -3.21 9.93 4.52
CA MET A 123 -2.46 9.65 5.76
C MET A 123 -3.30 9.89 7.02
N ILE A 124 -4.11 10.96 7.03
CA ILE A 124 -5.06 11.22 8.15
C ILE A 124 -6.04 10.05 8.27
N ARG A 125 -6.65 9.64 7.16
CA ARG A 125 -7.56 8.48 7.14
C ARG A 125 -6.87 7.20 7.63
N GLY A 126 -5.63 6.94 7.20
CA GLY A 126 -4.86 5.78 7.66
C GLY A 126 -4.62 5.79 9.17
N ILE A 127 -4.27 6.94 9.75
CA ILE A 127 -4.09 7.11 11.20
C ILE A 127 -5.41 6.86 11.94
N GLN A 128 -6.52 7.43 11.44
CA GLN A 128 -7.85 7.23 12.02
C GLN A 128 -8.28 5.76 11.98
N GLU A 129 -8.11 5.09 10.84
CA GLU A 129 -8.53 3.71 10.65
C GLU A 129 -7.62 2.69 11.37
N GLU A 130 -6.29 2.86 11.28
CA GLU A 130 -5.33 1.86 11.79
C GLU A 130 -5.07 2.01 13.30
N LEU A 131 -5.14 3.25 13.83
CA LEU A 131 -4.92 3.51 15.26
C LEU A 131 -6.22 3.80 16.03
N GLY A 132 -7.37 3.86 15.35
CA GLY A 132 -8.65 4.17 15.98
C GLY A 132 -8.80 5.61 16.47
N LEU A 133 -7.93 6.52 16.02
CA LEU A 133 -7.93 7.94 16.42
C LEU A 133 -8.89 8.75 15.55
N THR A 134 -10.19 8.53 15.70
CA THR A 134 -11.25 9.04 14.81
C THR A 134 -11.37 10.56 14.80
N ASP A 135 -10.96 11.23 15.85
CA ASP A 135 -10.97 12.70 16.03
C ASP A 135 -9.70 13.38 15.49
N TYR A 136 -8.70 12.60 15.05
CA TYR A 136 -7.47 13.16 14.51
C TYR A 136 -7.70 13.90 13.18
N THR A 137 -7.33 15.17 13.13
CA THR A 137 -7.55 16.07 11.98
C THR A 137 -6.31 16.36 11.14
N GLY A 138 -5.17 15.73 11.48
CA GLY A 138 -3.89 15.96 10.81
C GLY A 138 -3.03 17.05 11.47
N ALA A 139 -3.32 17.42 12.72
CA ALA A 139 -2.49 18.36 13.49
C ALA A 139 -1.08 17.76 13.69
N GLY A 140 -0.04 18.55 13.45
CA GLY A 140 1.36 18.13 13.59
C GLY A 140 1.86 17.14 12.54
N LEU A 141 1.04 16.74 11.55
CA LEU A 141 1.48 15.87 10.47
C LEU A 141 2.34 16.65 9.46
N VAL A 142 3.60 16.34 9.38
CA VAL A 142 4.58 17.00 8.52
C VAL A 142 4.97 16.08 7.36
N ARG A 143 4.98 16.62 6.14
CA ARG A 143 5.50 15.90 4.97
C ARG A 143 7.02 16.05 4.91
N GLU A 144 7.75 14.92 5.00
CA GLU A 144 9.22 14.92 5.08
C GLU A 144 9.90 15.39 3.79
N ILE A 145 9.38 14.97 2.63
CA ILE A 145 10.05 15.16 1.35
C ILE A 145 9.07 15.79 0.35
N ARG A 146 9.49 16.85 -0.33
CA ARG A 146 8.67 17.50 -1.38
C ARG A 146 8.35 16.59 -2.55
N ARG A 147 9.25 15.65 -2.92
CA ARG A 147 9.06 14.70 -4.02
C ARG A 147 8.80 13.30 -3.48
N PRO A 148 7.81 12.57 -4.02
CA PRO A 148 7.55 11.21 -3.58
C PRO A 148 8.70 10.28 -3.95
N ARG A 149 8.98 9.30 -3.09
CA ARG A 149 9.91 8.22 -3.39
C ARG A 149 9.28 7.27 -4.40
N LYS A 150 10.05 6.85 -5.40
CA LYS A 150 9.63 5.86 -6.39
C LYS A 150 10.41 4.56 -6.19
N ARG A 151 9.71 3.45 -6.13
CA ARG A 151 10.29 2.11 -6.03
C ARG A 151 9.56 1.17 -6.98
N SER A 152 10.31 0.31 -7.64
CA SER A 152 9.77 -0.70 -8.57
C SER A 152 10.16 -2.10 -8.11
N SER A 153 9.26 -3.05 -8.31
CA SER A 153 9.49 -4.48 -8.12
C SER A 153 8.88 -5.26 -9.28
N ASP A 154 9.48 -6.37 -9.67
CA ASP A 154 8.94 -7.24 -10.71
C ASP A 154 7.86 -8.20 -10.20
N SER A 155 7.71 -8.32 -8.88
CA SER A 155 6.62 -9.04 -8.24
C SER A 155 6.19 -8.35 -6.95
N ALA A 156 4.89 -8.17 -6.77
CA ALA A 156 4.33 -7.64 -5.52
C ALA A 156 4.05 -8.79 -4.54
N GLU A 157 4.40 -8.64 -3.26
CA GLU A 157 4.06 -9.63 -2.24
C GLU A 157 2.56 -9.98 -2.21
N SER A 158 1.70 -8.94 -2.28
CA SER A 158 0.24 -9.12 -2.24
C SER A 158 -0.34 -9.72 -3.53
N TYR A 159 0.39 -9.63 -4.65
CA TYR A 159 -0.01 -10.10 -5.98
C TYR A 159 1.20 -10.69 -6.70
N PRO A 160 1.65 -11.91 -6.32
CA PRO A 160 2.84 -12.54 -6.90
C PRO A 160 2.79 -12.61 -8.42
N GLY A 161 3.92 -12.35 -9.08
CA GLY A 161 4.03 -12.32 -10.53
C GLY A 161 3.50 -11.05 -11.22
N LEU A 162 2.86 -10.13 -10.48
CA LEU A 162 2.45 -8.83 -11.02
C LEU A 162 3.46 -7.76 -10.62
N ALA A 163 4.17 -7.23 -11.60
CA ALA A 163 5.12 -6.13 -11.39
C ALA A 163 4.43 -4.88 -10.84
N VAL A 164 5.08 -4.17 -9.91
CA VAL A 164 4.53 -2.99 -9.26
C VAL A 164 5.50 -1.82 -9.24
N ASP A 165 4.95 -0.61 -9.47
CA ASP A 165 5.61 0.67 -9.23
C ASP A 165 4.94 1.35 -8.04
N HIS A 166 5.68 1.58 -6.97
CA HIS A 166 5.23 2.33 -5.80
C HIS A 166 5.60 3.81 -5.93
N ILE A 167 4.65 4.68 -5.58
CA ILE A 167 4.86 6.12 -5.40
C ILE A 167 4.53 6.40 -3.93
N GLU A 168 5.55 6.68 -3.12
CA GLU A 168 5.46 6.76 -1.68
C GLU A 168 5.63 8.22 -1.22
N PHE A 169 4.64 8.73 -0.51
CA PHE A 169 4.65 10.04 0.16
C PHE A 169 4.93 9.79 1.64
N GLN A 170 5.98 10.42 2.16
CA GLN A 170 6.46 10.21 3.52
C GLN A 170 6.05 11.36 4.41
N PHE A 171 5.61 11.02 5.62
CA PHE A 171 5.19 11.93 6.67
C PHE A 171 5.86 11.55 7.99
N THR A 172 6.00 12.52 8.87
CA THR A 172 6.31 12.33 10.28
C THR A 172 5.20 12.92 11.13
N TRP A 173 4.97 12.34 12.27
CA TRP A 173 4.05 12.86 13.27
C TRP A 173 4.63 12.64 14.66
N ALA A 174 4.98 13.76 15.33
CA ALA A 174 5.24 13.78 16.76
C ALA A 174 3.87 13.72 17.45
N MET A 175 3.47 12.53 17.86
CA MET A 175 2.17 12.27 18.47
C MET A 175 2.13 12.92 19.87
N PRO A 176 1.11 13.76 20.17
CA PRO A 176 0.87 14.24 21.50
C PRO A 176 0.64 13.09 22.50
N ILE A 177 1.14 13.25 23.73
CA ILE A 177 1.06 12.20 24.77
C ILE A 177 -0.39 11.77 25.09
N MET A 178 -1.35 12.65 24.90
CA MET A 178 -2.77 12.33 25.10
C MET A 178 -3.29 11.21 24.20
N TYR A 179 -2.62 10.91 23.09
CA TYR A 179 -2.94 9.79 22.20
C TYR A 179 -2.07 8.55 22.47
N PHE A 180 -1.09 8.65 23.36
CA PHE A 180 -0.20 7.52 23.65
C PHE A 180 -0.93 6.42 24.40
N CYS A 181 -0.87 5.20 23.86
CA CYS A 181 -1.34 3.98 24.51
C CYS A 181 -0.16 3.04 24.74
N ALA A 182 0.21 2.77 25.98
CA ALA A 182 1.39 1.97 26.32
C ALA A 182 1.34 0.55 25.72
N ASP A 183 0.15 -0.03 25.61
CA ASP A 183 -0.08 -1.35 25.01
C ASP A 183 -0.02 -1.33 23.47
N GLY A 184 0.21 -0.15 22.88
CA GLY A 184 0.17 0.05 21.43
C GLY A 184 -1.24 0.11 20.87
N TYR A 185 -1.39 -0.26 19.58
CA TYR A 185 -2.67 -0.19 18.88
C TYR A 185 -2.97 -1.49 18.16
N VAL A 186 -4.25 -1.78 17.97
CA VAL A 186 -4.71 -2.97 17.27
C VAL A 186 -5.77 -2.57 16.23
N GLU A 187 -5.48 -2.86 14.95
CA GLU A 187 -6.45 -2.72 13.88
C GLU A 187 -7.06 -4.08 13.54
N VAL A 188 -8.39 -4.21 13.64
CA VAL A 188 -9.11 -5.42 13.28
C VAL A 188 -9.84 -5.22 11.96
N LYS A 189 -9.43 -5.96 10.93
CA LYS A 189 -10.12 -6.03 9.63
C LYS A 189 -10.59 -7.46 9.35
N LYS A 190 -11.60 -7.63 8.51
CA LYS A 190 -12.21 -8.95 8.19
C LYS A 190 -11.19 -10.07 7.89
N ARG A 191 -10.05 -9.75 7.27
CA ARG A 191 -9.06 -10.74 6.84
C ARG A 191 -7.81 -10.78 7.70
N LYS A 192 -7.55 -9.76 8.49
CA LYS A 192 -6.35 -9.64 9.29
C LYS A 192 -6.53 -8.74 10.50
N THR A 193 -5.77 -9.01 11.53
CA THR A 193 -5.52 -8.12 12.66
C THR A 193 -4.08 -7.61 12.57
N THR A 194 -3.88 -6.30 12.67
CA THR A 194 -2.57 -5.66 12.68
C THR A 194 -2.26 -5.16 14.08
N TYR A 195 -1.07 -5.45 14.58
CA TYR A 195 -0.59 -5.02 15.90
C TYR A 195 0.52 -4.00 15.73
N PHE A 196 0.39 -2.88 16.43
CA PHE A 196 1.38 -1.82 16.49
C PHE A 196 1.93 -1.73 17.92
N ILE A 197 3.24 -1.65 18.05
CA ILE A 197 3.91 -1.55 19.35
C ILE A 197 4.86 -0.35 19.37
N TRP A 198 5.15 0.15 20.56
CA TRP A 198 6.16 1.16 20.78
C TRP A 198 7.53 0.54 20.96
N LYS A 199 8.54 1.13 20.33
CA LYS A 199 9.96 0.81 20.54
C LYS A 199 10.69 2.07 20.90
N VAL A 200 11.66 1.97 21.79
CA VAL A 200 12.59 3.08 22.09
C VAL A 200 13.31 3.44 20.78
N ALA A 201 13.34 4.72 20.44
CA ALA A 201 13.87 5.24 19.18
C ALA A 201 15.41 5.26 19.14
#